data_bcbc9fb82e3acab5cbe14874717ba7b0
#
_entry.id   bcbc9fb82e3acab5cbe14874717ba7b0
#
_cell.length_a   1.000
_cell.length_b   1.000
_cell.length_c   1.000
_cell.angle_alpha   90.00
_cell.angle_beta   90.00
_cell.angle_gamma   90.00
#
_symmetry.space_group_name_H-M   'P 1'
#
loop_
_entity.id
_entity.type
_entity.pdbx_description
1 polymer ?
#
loop_
_entity_poly.entity_id
_entity_poly.type
_entity_poly.pdbx_seq_one_letter_code
_entity_poly.pdbx_strand_id
1 'polypeptide(L)'
;MAEVVFNVAKGALVEKFRDGEANGLVLLLEAVESDAALADHDNLQSMLAAAGNTEFAGVGYARKTGITGTIVIDNVNDRIEISFPDQTWQNLSGNPIVAVIIAYQESASDSGRIPLTKHDYSMIPDGGDIRVRMP
;
A
#
# COMPACT_ATOMS: atom_id res chain seq x y z
N MET A 1 -4.91 13.63 5.22
CA MET A 1 -4.22 12.73 4.26
C MET A 1 -5.16 12.43 3.10
N ALA A 2 -4.73 12.67 1.88
CA ALA A 2 -5.51 12.28 0.71
C ALA A 2 -5.37 10.78 0.45
N GLU A 3 -6.48 10.13 0.15
CA GLU A 3 -6.55 8.68 -0.01
C GLU A 3 -7.21 8.33 -1.33
N VAL A 4 -6.75 7.24 -1.93
CA VAL A 4 -7.32 6.69 -3.17
C VAL A 4 -7.54 5.20 -3.01
N VAL A 5 -8.71 4.73 -3.44
CA VAL A 5 -8.99 3.31 -3.65
C VAL A 5 -8.89 3.01 -5.14
N PHE A 6 -8.05 2.07 -5.49
CA PHE A 6 -7.87 1.66 -6.88
C PHE A 6 -9.17 1.03 -7.42
N ASN A 7 -9.49 1.28 -8.67
CA ASN A 7 -10.72 0.76 -9.26
C ASN A 7 -10.78 -0.76 -9.24
N VAL A 8 -9.68 -1.43 -9.49
CA VAL A 8 -9.58 -2.90 -9.43
C VAL A 8 -9.92 -3.46 -8.05
N ALA A 9 -9.62 -2.73 -6.98
CA ALA A 9 -9.87 -3.16 -5.61
C ALA A 9 -11.34 -3.12 -5.21
N LYS A 10 -12.15 -2.28 -5.84
CA LYS A 10 -13.55 -2.05 -5.43
C LYS A 10 -14.44 -3.28 -5.58
N GLY A 11 -14.07 -4.22 -6.47
CA GLY A 11 -14.85 -5.43 -6.71
C GLY A 11 -14.40 -6.69 -5.96
N ALA A 12 -13.18 -6.72 -5.41
CA ALA A 12 -12.58 -7.97 -4.94
C ALA A 12 -12.03 -7.94 -3.51
N LEU A 13 -11.95 -6.76 -2.89
CA LEU A 13 -11.18 -6.54 -1.68
C LEU A 13 -11.60 -7.41 -0.49
N VAL A 14 -12.89 -7.52 -0.24
CA VAL A 14 -13.42 -8.20 0.95
C VAL A 14 -13.14 -9.70 0.92
N GLU A 15 -13.28 -10.34 -0.23
CA GLU A 15 -13.05 -11.78 -0.37
C GLU A 15 -11.61 -12.19 -0.07
N LYS A 16 -10.65 -11.35 -0.44
CA LYS A 16 -9.23 -11.65 -0.31
C LYS A 16 -8.72 -11.67 1.13
N PHE A 17 -9.39 -10.97 2.03
CA PHE A 17 -8.98 -10.91 3.43
C PHE A 17 -9.96 -11.60 4.37
N ARG A 18 -11.04 -12.18 3.84
CA ARG A 18 -12.13 -12.76 4.61
C ARG A 18 -11.70 -13.88 5.56
N ASP A 19 -10.76 -14.70 5.13
CA ASP A 19 -10.28 -15.87 5.89
C ASP A 19 -9.00 -15.60 6.68
N GLY A 20 -8.62 -14.34 6.86
CA GLY A 20 -7.42 -13.96 7.61
C GLY A 20 -6.12 -14.28 6.88
N GLU A 21 -6.15 -14.30 5.57
CA GLU A 21 -4.96 -14.59 4.76
C GLU A 21 -3.88 -13.52 4.91
N ALA A 22 -2.63 -13.96 5.05
CA ALA A 22 -1.46 -13.10 5.21
C ALA A 22 -0.89 -12.66 3.84
N ASN A 23 -1.74 -12.06 3.02
CA ASN A 23 -1.40 -11.66 1.64
C ASN A 23 -1.25 -10.16 1.44
N GLY A 24 -1.29 -9.39 2.51
CA GLY A 24 -1.07 -7.94 2.44
C GLY A 24 0.38 -7.61 2.11
N LEU A 25 0.55 -6.52 1.36
CA LEU A 25 1.85 -5.98 0.99
C LEU A 25 1.82 -4.48 1.14
N VAL A 26 2.89 -3.90 1.66
CA VAL A 26 3.05 -2.45 1.79
C VAL A 26 4.34 -2.02 1.13
N LEU A 27 4.26 -1.00 0.30
CA LEU A 27 5.43 -0.37 -0.32
C LEU A 27 5.37 1.14 -0.20
N LEU A 28 6.54 1.76 -0.30
CA LEU A 28 6.72 3.20 -0.20
C LEU A 28 7.06 3.77 -1.58
N LEU A 29 6.50 4.94 -1.87
CA LEU A 29 6.79 5.68 -3.12
C LEU A 29 7.52 6.98 -2.80
N GLU A 30 8.53 7.32 -3.62
CA GLU A 30 9.21 8.61 -3.60
C GLU A 30 8.69 9.58 -4.68
N ALA A 31 7.88 9.08 -5.60
CA ALA A 31 7.10 9.89 -6.53
C ALA A 31 5.78 9.17 -6.82
N VAL A 32 4.72 9.93 -7.01
CA VAL A 32 3.38 9.41 -7.28
C VAL A 32 2.64 10.31 -8.27
N GLU A 33 1.95 9.71 -9.22
CA GLU A 33 1.08 10.44 -10.16
C GLU A 33 -0.22 10.91 -9.50
N SER A 34 -1.05 11.63 -10.24
CA SER A 34 -2.34 12.10 -9.72
C SER A 34 -3.23 10.93 -9.28
N ASP A 35 -4.11 11.20 -8.31
CA ASP A 35 -5.02 10.18 -7.79
C ASP A 35 -5.91 9.57 -8.88
N ALA A 36 -6.35 10.38 -9.84
CA ALA A 36 -7.17 9.91 -10.95
C ALA A 36 -6.42 8.91 -11.85
N ALA A 37 -5.17 9.19 -12.18
CA ALA A 37 -4.35 8.29 -12.99
C ALA A 37 -3.97 7.03 -12.21
N LEU A 38 -3.63 7.21 -10.93
CA LEU A 38 -3.23 6.10 -10.07
C LEU A 38 -4.36 5.07 -9.91
N ALA A 39 -5.61 5.53 -9.79
CA ALA A 39 -6.77 4.67 -9.57
C ALA A 39 -7.05 3.68 -10.71
N ASP A 40 -6.52 3.91 -11.90
CA ASP A 40 -6.78 3.11 -13.09
C ASP A 40 -5.81 1.93 -13.28
N HIS A 41 -4.77 1.82 -12.45
CA HIS A 41 -3.83 0.71 -12.54
C HIS A 41 -4.42 -0.59 -11.96
N ASP A 42 -4.29 -1.68 -12.70
CA ASP A 42 -4.82 -2.99 -12.31
C ASP A 42 -3.84 -3.84 -11.50
N ASN A 43 -2.56 -3.53 -11.56
CA ASN A 43 -1.52 -4.26 -10.83
C ASN A 43 -0.29 -3.36 -10.56
N LEU A 44 0.61 -3.82 -9.69
CA LEU A 44 1.82 -3.06 -9.35
C LEU A 44 2.76 -2.90 -10.55
N GLN A 45 2.80 -3.85 -11.47
CA GLN A 45 3.65 -3.76 -12.66
C GLN A 45 3.28 -2.55 -13.51
N SER A 46 1.99 -2.36 -13.82
CA SER A 46 1.54 -1.21 -14.59
C SER A 46 1.73 0.09 -13.82
N MET A 47 1.47 0.09 -12.51
CA MET A 47 1.64 1.26 -11.65
C MET A 47 3.11 1.72 -11.64
N LEU A 48 4.06 0.81 -11.42
CA LEU A 48 5.47 1.14 -11.33
C LEU A 48 6.12 1.40 -12.70
N ALA A 49 5.49 0.97 -13.80
CA ALA A 49 5.94 1.30 -15.15
C ALA A 49 5.55 2.73 -15.57
N ALA A 50 4.58 3.35 -14.91
CA ALA A 50 4.18 4.73 -15.19
C ALA A 50 5.28 5.70 -14.74
N ALA A 51 5.62 6.66 -15.60
CA ALA A 51 6.75 7.57 -15.37
C ALA A 51 6.58 8.46 -14.11
N GLY A 52 5.33 8.70 -13.69
CA GLY A 52 5.03 9.50 -12.50
C GLY A 52 5.15 8.76 -11.17
N ASN A 53 5.31 7.44 -11.18
CA ASN A 53 5.40 6.61 -9.99
C ASN A 53 6.82 6.05 -9.84
N THR A 54 7.40 6.22 -8.66
CA THR A 54 8.73 5.67 -8.37
C THR A 54 8.72 5.05 -6.98
N GLU A 55 9.03 3.76 -6.92
CA GLU A 55 9.17 3.08 -5.63
C GLU A 55 10.41 3.62 -4.90
N PHE A 56 10.29 3.79 -3.59
CA PHE A 56 11.41 4.20 -2.75
C PHE A 56 12.56 3.19 -2.86
N ALA A 57 13.77 3.68 -3.04
CA ALA A 57 14.96 2.86 -3.27
C ALA A 57 16.08 3.14 -2.25
N GLY A 58 15.75 3.70 -1.11
CA GLY A 58 16.73 4.07 -0.10
C GLY A 58 17.28 2.89 0.68
N VAL A 59 18.32 3.16 1.47
CA VAL A 59 18.97 2.17 2.33
C VAL A 59 18.03 1.77 3.47
N GLY A 60 18.01 0.48 3.80
CA GLY A 60 17.15 -0.07 4.85
C GLY A 60 15.73 -0.40 4.39
N TYR A 61 15.42 -0.16 3.12
CA TYR A 61 14.09 -0.43 2.57
C TYR A 61 13.97 -1.84 1.99
N ALA A 62 12.86 -2.46 2.30
CA ALA A 62 12.30 -3.59 1.57
C ALA A 62 10.78 -3.51 1.71
N ARG A 63 10.05 -4.00 0.72
CA ARG A 63 8.59 -4.12 0.83
C ARG A 63 8.22 -4.97 2.04
N LYS A 64 7.14 -4.62 2.71
CA LYS A 64 6.56 -5.47 3.76
C LYS A 64 5.57 -6.43 3.10
N THR A 65 5.74 -7.72 3.33
CA THR A 65 4.89 -8.77 2.77
C THR A 65 4.35 -9.65 3.89
N GLY A 66 3.42 -10.55 3.56
CA GLY A 66 2.86 -11.48 4.53
C GLY A 66 2.03 -10.79 5.62
N ILE A 67 1.39 -9.66 5.29
CA ILE A 67 0.62 -8.87 6.25
C ILE A 67 -0.82 -9.38 6.28
N THR A 68 -1.32 -9.70 7.47
CA THR A 68 -2.71 -10.14 7.66
C THR A 68 -3.62 -8.93 7.83
N GLY A 69 -4.63 -8.81 6.95
CA GLY A 69 -5.71 -7.86 7.12
C GLY A 69 -6.78 -8.41 8.07
N THR A 70 -7.34 -7.54 8.90
CA THR A 70 -8.45 -7.88 9.80
C THR A 70 -9.73 -7.23 9.29
N ILE A 71 -10.79 -8.04 9.13
CA ILE A 71 -12.10 -7.56 8.67
C ILE A 71 -13.01 -7.39 9.89
N VAL A 72 -13.61 -6.21 10.01
CA VAL A 72 -14.62 -5.89 11.01
C VAL A 72 -15.90 -5.45 10.32
N ILE A 73 -17.02 -6.08 10.68
CA ILE A 73 -18.35 -5.68 10.21
C ILE A 73 -18.91 -4.67 11.18
N ASP A 74 -19.11 -3.44 10.70
CA ASP A 74 -19.66 -2.34 11.49
C ASP A 74 -21.13 -2.11 11.10
N ASN A 75 -22.04 -2.76 11.81
CA ASN A 75 -23.47 -2.67 11.55
C ASN A 75 -24.09 -1.33 11.97
N VAL A 76 -23.37 -0.54 12.76
CA VAL A 76 -23.85 0.78 13.19
C VAL A 76 -23.71 1.79 12.07
N ASN A 77 -22.63 1.71 11.33
CA ASN A 77 -22.33 2.63 10.21
C ASN A 77 -22.51 1.99 8.83
N ASP A 78 -23.11 0.79 8.77
CA ASP A 78 -23.38 0.05 7.52
C ASP A 78 -22.12 -0.08 6.62
N ARG A 79 -20.99 -0.51 7.23
CA ARG A 79 -19.73 -0.62 6.53
C ARG A 79 -18.93 -1.84 6.95
N ILE A 80 -17.95 -2.18 6.11
CA ILE A 80 -16.91 -3.16 6.43
C ILE A 80 -15.59 -2.42 6.53
N GLU A 81 -14.86 -2.65 7.62
CA GLU A 81 -13.53 -2.11 7.83
C GLU A 81 -12.49 -3.20 7.63
N ILE A 82 -11.46 -2.91 6.84
CA ILE A 82 -10.29 -3.76 6.70
C ILE A 82 -9.11 -3.01 7.31
N SER A 83 -8.52 -3.59 8.34
CA SER A 83 -7.41 -2.99 9.08
C SER A 83 -6.12 -3.77 8.85
N PHE A 84 -5.02 -3.05 8.76
CA PHE A 84 -3.69 -3.62 8.66
C PHE A 84 -2.83 -3.13 9.83
N PRO A 85 -1.91 -3.97 10.36
CA PRO A 85 -1.00 -3.53 11.41
C PRO A 85 -0.02 -2.48 10.90
N ASP A 86 0.40 -1.59 11.79
CA ASP A 86 1.43 -0.60 11.49
C ASP A 86 2.72 -1.27 11.00
N GLN A 87 3.43 -0.60 10.10
CA GLN A 87 4.69 -1.12 9.55
C GLN A 87 5.85 -0.22 9.97
N THR A 88 6.97 -0.83 10.32
CA THR A 88 8.19 -0.13 10.73
C THR A 88 9.37 -0.56 9.86
N TRP A 89 10.09 0.43 9.34
CA TRP A 89 11.38 0.22 8.68
C TRP A 89 12.47 0.78 9.57
N GLN A 90 13.50 -0.02 9.80
CA GLN A 90 14.64 0.37 10.64
C GLN A 90 15.76 0.99 9.82
N ASN A 91 16.37 2.04 10.36
CA ASN A 91 17.55 2.68 9.78
C ASN A 91 17.33 3.11 8.31
N LEU A 92 16.19 3.71 8.03
CA LEU A 92 15.80 4.08 6.67
C LEU A 92 16.43 5.42 6.28
N SER A 93 17.08 5.47 5.11
CA SER A 93 17.63 6.70 4.55
C SER A 93 17.47 6.73 3.03
N GLY A 94 17.31 7.91 2.47
CA GLY A 94 17.13 8.09 1.03
C GLY A 94 16.32 9.32 0.70
N ASN A 95 15.69 9.33 -0.48
CA ASN A 95 14.89 10.45 -0.94
C ASN A 95 13.62 10.62 -0.09
N PRO A 96 12.95 11.78 -0.14
CA PRO A 96 11.67 11.94 0.53
C PRO A 96 10.65 10.91 0.10
N ILE A 97 9.89 10.37 1.07
CA ILE A 97 8.76 9.48 0.81
C ILE A 97 7.51 10.36 0.66
N VAL A 98 6.68 10.08 -0.34
CA VAL A 98 5.48 10.89 -0.63
C VAL A 98 4.19 10.10 -0.46
N ALA A 99 4.23 8.77 -0.56
CA ALA A 99 3.04 7.94 -0.45
C ALA A 99 3.35 6.53 0.03
N VAL A 100 2.32 5.90 0.59
CA VAL A 100 2.31 4.49 0.97
C VAL A 100 1.24 3.79 0.15
N ILE A 101 1.58 2.65 -0.43
CA ILE A 101 0.65 1.79 -1.15
C ILE A 101 0.43 0.52 -0.34
N ILE A 102 -0.83 0.19 -0.12
CA ILE A 102 -1.23 -1.12 0.40
C ILE A 102 -1.73 -1.94 -0.78
N ALA A 103 -1.22 -3.16 -0.91
CA ALA A 103 -1.54 -4.06 -2.00
C ALA A 103 -1.88 -5.46 -1.50
N TYR A 104 -2.49 -6.25 -2.37
CA TYR A 104 -2.74 -7.67 -2.17
C TYR A 104 -1.80 -8.48 -3.06
N GLN A 105 -1.13 -9.48 -2.48
CA GLN A 105 -0.21 -10.33 -3.22
C GLN A 105 -0.92 -11.62 -3.65
N GLU A 106 -1.34 -11.69 -4.90
CA GLU A 106 -1.91 -12.88 -5.53
C GLU A 106 -0.80 -13.83 -5.99
N SER A 107 0.32 -13.28 -6.41
CA SER A 107 1.50 -14.03 -6.83
C SER A 107 2.78 -13.33 -6.41
N ALA A 108 3.92 -13.98 -6.62
CA ALA A 108 5.23 -13.42 -6.27
C ALA A 108 5.73 -12.34 -7.24
N SER A 109 5.02 -12.07 -8.33
CA SER A 109 5.40 -11.05 -9.32
C SER A 109 4.46 -9.85 -9.27
N ASP A 110 4.94 -8.68 -9.70
CA ASP A 110 4.15 -7.44 -9.68
C ASP A 110 2.94 -7.47 -10.63
N SER A 111 2.94 -8.34 -11.63
CA SER A 111 1.77 -8.56 -12.48
C SER A 111 0.59 -9.20 -11.74
N GLY A 112 0.87 -9.94 -10.66
CA GLY A 112 -0.14 -10.55 -9.80
C GLY A 112 -0.29 -9.88 -8.44
N ARG A 113 0.29 -8.69 -8.26
CA ARG A 113 0.13 -7.88 -7.05
C ARG A 113 -0.83 -6.75 -7.34
N ILE A 114 -1.94 -6.70 -6.61
CA ILE A 114 -3.06 -5.82 -6.87
C ILE A 114 -3.03 -4.65 -5.89
N PRO A 115 -2.88 -3.39 -6.36
CA PRO A 115 -2.92 -2.24 -5.47
C PRO A 115 -4.34 -2.02 -4.94
N LEU A 116 -4.46 -1.75 -3.65
CA LEU A 116 -5.73 -1.57 -2.97
C LEU A 116 -5.97 -0.10 -2.64
N THR A 117 -5.06 0.51 -1.90
CA THR A 117 -5.19 1.89 -1.45
C THR A 117 -3.85 2.61 -1.52
N LYS A 118 -3.94 3.93 -1.70
CA LYS A 118 -2.82 4.86 -1.57
C LYS A 118 -3.11 5.85 -0.45
N HIS A 119 -2.12 6.11 0.37
CA HIS A 119 -2.19 7.11 1.42
C HIS A 119 -1.05 8.11 1.25
N ASP A 120 -1.35 9.38 1.31
CA ASP A 120 -0.33 10.42 1.32
C ASP A 120 0.49 10.31 2.60
N TYR A 121 1.80 10.31 2.47
CA TYR A 121 2.71 10.19 3.59
C TYR A 121 3.98 10.97 3.30
N SER A 122 4.15 12.09 3.95
CA SER A 122 5.31 12.97 3.74
C SER A 122 6.35 12.76 4.83
N MET A 123 7.49 12.19 4.47
CA MET A 123 8.57 11.91 5.40
C MET A 123 9.93 11.99 4.67
N ILE A 124 10.91 12.59 5.32
CA ILE A 124 12.30 12.58 4.84
C ILE A 124 13.08 11.61 5.73
N PRO A 125 13.53 10.46 5.19
CA PRO A 125 14.30 9.48 5.97
C PRO A 125 15.67 10.05 6.34
N ASP A 126 16.06 9.89 7.62
CA ASP A 126 17.29 10.44 8.17
C ASP A 126 18.24 9.37 8.73
N GLY A 127 17.98 8.10 8.47
CA GLY A 127 18.75 6.98 9.03
C GLY A 127 18.16 6.40 10.29
N GLY A 128 17.11 7.00 10.84
CA GLY A 128 16.35 6.47 11.97
C GLY A 128 15.24 5.51 11.56
N ASP A 129 14.51 5.01 12.55
CA ASP A 129 13.38 4.14 12.31
C ASP A 129 12.16 4.96 11.90
N ILE A 130 11.40 4.44 10.91
CA ILE A 130 10.17 5.05 10.43
C ILE A 130 9.02 4.08 10.65
N ARG A 131 8.01 4.53 11.42
CA ARG A 131 6.79 3.79 11.64
C ARG A 131 5.65 4.44 10.87
N VAL A 132 5.06 3.67 9.97
CA VAL A 132 3.86 4.07 9.23
C VAL A 132 2.65 3.49 9.95
N ARG A 133 1.80 4.37 10.44
CA ARG A 133 0.50 3.96 11.01
C ARG A 133 -0.47 3.70 9.88
N MET A 134 -1.03 2.51 9.88
CA MET A 134 -2.06 2.15 8.91
C MET A 134 -3.40 2.76 9.33
N PRO A 135 -4.11 3.37 8.38
CA PRO A 135 -5.43 3.95 8.64
C PRO A 135 -6.50 2.91 8.95
#